data_88616b73155e1f707902cd2b12bfb8a0
#
_entry.id   88616b73155e1f707902cd2b12bfb8a0
#
_cell.length_a   1.000
_cell.length_b   1.000
_cell.length_c   1.000
_cell.angle_alpha   90.00
_cell.angle_beta   90.00
_cell.angle_gamma   90.00
#
_symmetry.space_group_name_H-M   'P 1'
#
loop_
_entity.id
_entity.type
_entity.pdbx_description
1 polymer ?
#
loop_
_entity_poly.entity_id
_entity_poly.type
_entity_poly.pdbx_seq_one_letter_code
_entity_poly.pdbx_strand_id
1 'polypeptide(L)'
;LHIKDYKVTPKSKMPQLPKDYLKTHSNKCLRMIAKAREYDKAANTFVDGLLDYVHEGRIHADINQIRSDTGGTVTGRFSMSNPNLQQIPAKGFIGKKMRELFIPEDGCKWASFDYSQQEPRIVVHYAIKLGLPGTETLQEEFDKDDADFHQIVADMANISRKQAKTIN
;
A
#
# COMPACT_ATOMS: atom_id res chain seq x y z
N LEU A 1 -1.10 -34.06 -6.17
CA LEU A 1 -0.49 -32.97 -6.97
C LEU A 1 1.03 -33.12 -6.89
N HIS A 2 1.69 -33.61 -7.95
CA HIS A 2 3.15 -33.63 -8.03
C HIS A 2 3.67 -32.25 -8.43
N ILE A 3 3.76 -31.33 -7.45
CA ILE A 3 4.33 -30.01 -7.65
C ILE A 3 5.82 -30.13 -7.41
N LYS A 4 6.63 -29.92 -8.45
CA LYS A 4 8.10 -30.03 -8.37
C LYS A 4 8.81 -28.68 -8.19
N ASP A 5 8.16 -27.58 -8.56
CA ASP A 5 8.79 -26.26 -8.61
C ASP A 5 8.34 -25.38 -7.42
N TYR A 6 8.83 -25.70 -6.22
CA TYR A 6 8.58 -24.88 -5.04
C TYR A 6 9.87 -24.67 -4.23
N LYS A 7 9.92 -23.56 -3.55
CA LYS A 7 10.95 -23.28 -2.54
C LYS A 7 10.55 -23.93 -1.21
N VAL A 8 11.51 -24.25 -0.38
CA VAL A 8 11.25 -24.75 0.98
C VAL A 8 11.56 -23.69 2.01
N THR A 9 10.83 -23.70 3.13
CA THR A 9 11.11 -22.83 4.26
C THR A 9 12.43 -23.21 4.92
N PRO A 10 13.28 -22.27 5.30
CA PRO A 10 14.61 -22.57 5.85
C PRO A 10 14.57 -23.43 7.12
N LYS A 11 13.62 -23.18 8.03
CA LYS A 11 13.52 -23.85 9.31
C LYS A 11 12.74 -25.17 9.23
N SER A 12 11.51 -25.16 8.74
CA SER A 12 10.61 -26.32 8.77
C SER A 12 10.73 -27.25 7.58
N LYS A 13 11.52 -26.86 6.56
CA LYS A 13 11.67 -27.61 5.29
C LYS A 13 10.34 -27.90 4.56
N MET A 14 9.29 -27.17 4.90
CA MET A 14 7.99 -27.31 4.28
C MET A 14 7.94 -26.57 2.93
N PRO A 15 7.13 -27.04 1.98
CA PRO A 15 6.91 -26.33 0.71
C PRO A 15 6.43 -24.91 0.94
N GLN A 16 7.15 -23.95 0.36
CA GLN A 16 6.78 -22.55 0.39
C GLN A 16 5.99 -22.21 -0.88
N LEU A 17 4.71 -21.97 -0.73
CA LEU A 17 3.80 -21.63 -1.82
C LEU A 17 3.36 -20.17 -1.69
N PRO A 18 4.17 -19.22 -2.17
CA PRO A 18 3.85 -17.79 -2.08
C PRO A 18 2.63 -17.43 -2.94
N LYS A 19 1.98 -16.32 -2.60
CA LYS A 19 0.74 -15.87 -3.24
C LYS A 19 0.86 -15.80 -4.76
N ASP A 20 1.95 -15.22 -5.26
CA ASP A 20 2.13 -15.03 -6.70
C ASP A 20 2.34 -16.35 -7.43
N TYR A 21 3.12 -17.27 -6.85
CA TYR A 21 3.28 -18.63 -7.37
C TYR A 21 1.93 -19.33 -7.52
N LEU A 22 1.09 -19.29 -6.47
CA LEU A 22 -0.24 -19.91 -6.50
C LEU A 22 -1.16 -19.25 -7.54
N LYS A 23 -1.13 -17.92 -7.66
CA LYS A 23 -2.00 -17.17 -8.58
C LYS A 23 -1.68 -17.39 -10.06
N THR A 24 -0.39 -17.52 -10.39
CA THR A 24 0.10 -17.63 -11.77
C THR A 24 0.29 -19.07 -12.25
N HIS A 25 0.19 -20.04 -11.36
CA HIS A 25 0.43 -21.44 -11.69
C HIS A 25 -0.61 -21.98 -12.68
N SER A 26 -0.19 -22.85 -13.63
CA SER A 26 -1.06 -23.46 -14.64
C SER A 26 -2.17 -24.36 -14.03
N ASN A 27 -1.90 -25.00 -12.89
CA ASN A 27 -2.84 -25.88 -12.21
C ASN A 27 -4.00 -25.10 -11.56
N LYS A 28 -5.23 -25.44 -11.95
CA LYS A 28 -6.46 -24.80 -11.45
C LYS A 28 -6.63 -24.92 -9.93
N CYS A 29 -6.26 -26.05 -9.33
CA CYS A 29 -6.40 -26.26 -7.88
C CYS A 29 -5.51 -25.30 -7.09
N LEU A 30 -4.29 -25.00 -7.54
CA LEU A 30 -3.41 -24.03 -6.87
C LEU A 30 -3.96 -22.62 -6.94
N ARG A 31 -4.54 -22.23 -8.08
CA ARG A 31 -5.22 -20.93 -8.19
C ARG A 31 -6.45 -20.83 -7.30
N MET A 32 -7.20 -21.95 -7.12
CA MET A 32 -8.33 -22.00 -6.18
C MET A 32 -7.87 -21.87 -4.74
N ILE A 33 -6.75 -22.49 -4.36
CA ILE A 33 -6.14 -22.33 -3.03
C ILE A 33 -5.73 -20.88 -2.80
N ALA A 34 -5.13 -20.22 -3.81
CA ALA A 34 -4.80 -18.79 -3.70
C ALA A 34 -6.02 -17.95 -3.42
N LYS A 35 -7.12 -18.22 -4.12
CA LYS A 35 -8.40 -17.52 -3.97
C LYS A 35 -9.03 -17.80 -2.60
N ALA A 36 -9.06 -19.05 -2.16
CA ALA A 36 -9.56 -19.43 -0.84
C ALA A 36 -8.81 -18.69 0.28
N ARG A 37 -7.47 -18.68 0.23
CA ARG A 37 -6.63 -17.96 1.20
C ARG A 37 -6.88 -16.44 1.18
N GLU A 38 -7.21 -15.88 0.02
CA GLU A 38 -7.53 -14.45 -0.10
C GLU A 38 -8.88 -14.13 0.58
N TYR A 39 -9.89 -14.97 0.42
CA TYR A 39 -11.18 -14.83 1.10
C TYR A 39 -11.08 -15.09 2.60
N ASP A 40 -10.37 -16.13 3.00
CA ASP A 40 -10.14 -16.47 4.40
C ASP A 40 -9.45 -15.30 5.15
N LYS A 41 -8.39 -14.75 4.56
CA LYS A 41 -7.74 -13.57 5.12
C LYS A 41 -8.70 -12.36 5.16
N ALA A 42 -9.55 -12.17 4.15
CA ALA A 42 -10.50 -11.08 4.14
C ALA A 42 -11.53 -11.22 5.27
N ALA A 43 -12.08 -12.42 5.49
CA ALA A 43 -13.01 -12.69 6.57
C ALA A 43 -12.34 -12.48 7.93
N ASN A 44 -11.32 -13.26 8.25
CA ASN A 44 -10.75 -13.28 9.60
C ASN A 44 -9.95 -12.03 9.97
N THR A 45 -9.24 -11.41 9.01
CA THR A 45 -8.38 -10.25 9.34
C THR A 45 -9.10 -8.92 9.19
N PHE A 46 -9.96 -8.80 8.18
CA PHE A 46 -10.57 -7.50 7.89
C PHE A 46 -12.02 -7.42 8.37
N VAL A 47 -12.85 -8.45 8.15
CA VAL A 47 -14.25 -8.39 8.60
C VAL A 47 -14.32 -8.60 10.10
N ASP A 48 -13.91 -9.75 10.61
CA ASP A 48 -14.00 -10.06 12.03
C ASP A 48 -13.16 -9.09 12.87
N GLY A 49 -11.91 -8.85 12.44
CA GLY A 49 -11.02 -7.91 13.13
C GLY A 49 -11.50 -6.46 13.14
N LEU A 50 -12.40 -6.03 12.24
CA LEU A 50 -13.02 -4.71 12.30
C LEU A 50 -14.30 -4.70 13.12
N LEU A 51 -15.08 -5.79 13.08
CA LEU A 51 -16.33 -5.90 13.84
C LEU A 51 -16.11 -5.80 15.35
N ASP A 52 -14.98 -6.27 15.84
CA ASP A 52 -14.59 -6.15 17.26
C ASP A 52 -14.45 -4.68 17.74
N TYR A 53 -14.26 -3.75 16.80
CA TYR A 53 -14.10 -2.32 17.09
C TYR A 53 -15.31 -1.48 16.73
N VAL A 54 -16.42 -2.11 16.33
CA VAL A 54 -17.65 -1.38 16.04
C VAL A 54 -18.36 -0.99 17.35
N HIS A 55 -18.51 0.30 17.57
CA HIS A 55 -19.27 0.85 18.67
C HIS A 55 -20.33 1.83 18.11
N GLU A 56 -21.59 1.61 18.43
CA GLU A 56 -22.73 2.43 17.96
C GLU A 56 -22.73 2.67 16.43
N GLY A 57 -22.36 1.63 15.66
CA GLY A 57 -22.31 1.68 14.20
C GLY A 57 -21.07 2.40 13.63
N ARG A 58 -20.08 2.75 14.47
CA ARG A 58 -18.86 3.45 14.08
C ARG A 58 -17.62 2.68 14.48
N ILE A 59 -16.52 2.97 13.78
CA ILE A 59 -15.18 2.51 14.13
C ILE A 59 -14.32 3.73 14.43
N HIS A 60 -13.70 3.76 15.60
CA HIS A 60 -12.77 4.78 16.03
C HIS A 60 -11.39 4.15 16.16
N ALA A 61 -10.46 4.55 15.29
CA ALA A 61 -9.07 4.10 15.37
C ALA A 61 -8.23 5.10 16.15
N ASP A 62 -7.25 4.61 16.88
CA ASP A 62 -6.23 5.45 17.48
C ASP A 62 -5.26 5.94 16.41
N ILE A 63 -5.03 7.25 16.36
CA ILE A 63 -4.09 7.87 15.43
C ILE A 63 -2.83 8.25 16.22
N ASN A 64 -1.72 7.55 15.91
CA ASN A 64 -0.43 7.79 16.53
C ASN A 64 0.36 8.80 15.68
N GLN A 65 0.48 10.03 16.15
CA GLN A 65 1.16 11.12 15.46
C GLN A 65 2.67 11.10 15.66
N ILE A 66 3.11 10.71 16.84
CA ILE A 66 4.52 10.61 17.24
C ILE A 66 4.81 9.20 17.74
N ARG A 67 6.08 8.82 17.68
CA ARG A 67 6.50 7.52 18.21
C ARG A 67 6.44 7.52 19.74
N SER A 68 5.84 6.45 20.27
CA SER A 68 5.81 6.12 21.70
C SER A 68 6.08 4.62 21.88
N ASP A 69 6.10 4.16 23.12
CA ASP A 69 6.24 2.73 23.43
C ASP A 69 5.05 1.88 22.93
N THR A 70 3.89 2.51 22.73
CA THR A 70 2.66 1.84 22.32
C THR A 70 2.32 1.99 20.83
N GLY A 71 3.02 2.84 20.08
CA GLY A 71 2.74 3.05 18.67
C GLY A 71 3.57 4.13 18.01
N GLY A 72 3.18 4.49 16.78
CA GLY A 72 3.87 5.51 16.00
C GLY A 72 4.97 4.95 15.09
N THR A 73 5.53 5.81 14.24
CA THR A 73 6.59 5.47 13.30
C THR A 73 7.85 6.27 13.56
N VAL A 74 9.01 5.73 13.18
CA VAL A 74 10.30 6.46 13.26
C VAL A 74 10.45 7.51 12.17
N THR A 75 9.61 7.46 11.15
CA THR A 75 9.68 8.33 9.96
C THR A 75 8.82 9.58 10.09
N GLY A 76 8.08 9.76 11.18
CA GLY A 76 7.13 10.87 11.35
C GLY A 76 5.80 10.71 10.59
N ARG A 77 5.59 9.58 9.90
CA ARG A 77 4.27 9.27 9.33
C ARG A 77 3.30 8.89 10.44
N PHE A 78 2.02 9.24 10.28
CA PHE A 78 0.98 8.73 11.16
C PHE A 78 0.85 7.21 11.02
N SER A 79 0.58 6.55 12.12
CA SER A 79 0.14 5.16 12.13
C SER A 79 -1.19 5.04 12.84
N MET A 80 -1.93 3.96 12.54
CA MET A 80 -3.20 3.67 13.18
C MET A 80 -3.16 2.33 13.90
N SER A 81 -3.87 2.27 15.02
CA SER A 81 -4.08 1.05 15.81
C SER A 81 -5.52 1.03 16.33
N ASN A 82 -5.96 -0.12 16.78
CA ASN A 82 -7.25 -0.34 17.46
C ASN A 82 -8.50 0.20 16.70
N PRO A 83 -8.72 -0.16 15.42
CA PRO A 83 -7.96 -1.00 14.53
C PRO A 83 -7.02 -0.22 13.60
N ASN A 84 -6.11 -0.93 12.91
CA ASN A 84 -5.27 -0.30 11.89
C ASN A 84 -6.03 -0.15 10.56
N LEU A 85 -6.74 0.97 10.37
CA LEU A 85 -7.51 1.25 9.16
C LEU A 85 -6.64 1.48 7.91
N GLN A 86 -5.34 1.76 8.08
CA GLN A 86 -4.41 1.91 6.94
C GLN A 86 -4.14 0.59 6.22
N GLN A 87 -4.44 -0.55 6.85
CA GLN A 87 -4.25 -1.87 6.24
C GLN A 87 -5.45 -2.36 5.42
N ILE A 88 -6.55 -1.61 5.39
CA ILE A 88 -7.73 -1.98 4.61
C ILE A 88 -7.34 -2.05 3.13
N PRO A 89 -7.56 -3.20 2.47
CA PRO A 89 -7.16 -3.36 1.08
C PRO A 89 -7.90 -2.39 0.17
N ALA A 90 -7.19 -1.84 -0.83
CA ALA A 90 -7.77 -0.90 -1.80
C ALA A 90 -8.02 -1.53 -3.17
N LYS A 91 -7.27 -2.60 -3.50
CA LYS A 91 -7.26 -3.20 -4.84
C LYS A 91 -8.01 -4.53 -4.87
N GLY A 92 -8.46 -4.89 -6.07
CA GLY A 92 -9.18 -6.14 -6.31
C GLY A 92 -10.64 -6.10 -5.84
N PHE A 93 -11.34 -7.21 -6.04
CA PHE A 93 -12.76 -7.33 -5.68
C PHE A 93 -13.00 -7.13 -4.17
N ILE A 94 -12.22 -7.84 -3.34
CA ILE A 94 -12.34 -7.76 -1.87
C ILE A 94 -12.05 -6.34 -1.38
N GLY A 95 -10.99 -5.70 -1.88
CA GLY A 95 -10.64 -4.34 -1.47
C GLY A 95 -11.74 -3.32 -1.76
N LYS A 96 -12.37 -3.42 -2.94
CA LYS A 96 -13.51 -2.58 -3.29
C LYS A 96 -14.68 -2.81 -2.32
N LYS A 97 -15.06 -4.07 -2.09
CA LYS A 97 -16.16 -4.43 -1.17
C LYS A 97 -15.91 -3.99 0.26
N MET A 98 -14.68 -4.16 0.76
CA MET A 98 -14.32 -3.68 2.10
C MET A 98 -14.47 -2.16 2.23
N ARG A 99 -14.07 -1.41 1.23
CA ARG A 99 -14.19 0.07 1.26
C ARG A 99 -15.62 0.57 1.13
N GLU A 100 -16.51 -0.17 0.45
CA GLU A 100 -17.94 0.13 0.38
C GLU A 100 -18.66 0.04 1.74
N LEU A 101 -18.07 -0.64 2.74
CA LEU A 101 -18.62 -0.72 4.09
C LEU A 101 -18.44 0.57 4.89
N PHE A 102 -17.49 1.41 4.51
CA PHE A 102 -17.24 2.69 5.16
C PHE A 102 -18.04 3.77 4.45
N ILE A 103 -19.08 4.22 5.11
CA ILE A 103 -20.01 5.23 4.62
C ILE A 103 -19.93 6.50 5.48
N PRO A 104 -20.20 7.69 4.94
CA PRO A 104 -20.35 8.89 5.76
C PRO A 104 -21.63 8.83 6.59
N GLU A 105 -21.73 9.70 7.57
CA GLU A 105 -23.00 9.94 8.27
C GLU A 105 -24.11 10.43 7.32
N ASP A 106 -25.35 10.22 7.74
CA ASP A 106 -26.51 10.74 7.02
C ASP A 106 -26.38 12.27 6.84
N GLY A 107 -26.57 12.72 5.61
CA GLY A 107 -26.39 14.13 5.24
C GLY A 107 -24.94 14.57 5.01
N CYS A 108 -23.95 13.73 5.30
CA CYS A 108 -22.53 13.98 5.04
C CYS A 108 -22.04 13.32 3.74
N LYS A 109 -20.87 13.74 3.28
CA LYS A 109 -20.20 13.18 2.11
C LYS A 109 -18.74 12.89 2.42
N TRP A 110 -18.19 11.82 1.84
CA TRP A 110 -16.76 11.60 1.82
C TRP A 110 -16.08 12.49 0.79
N ALA A 111 -14.97 13.12 1.20
CA ALA A 111 -14.03 13.73 0.29
C ALA A 111 -12.65 13.08 0.48
N SER A 112 -11.95 12.79 -0.61
CA SER A 112 -10.61 12.27 -0.58
C SER A 112 -9.67 13.27 -1.24
N PHE A 113 -8.68 13.72 -0.49
CA PHE A 113 -7.63 14.63 -0.95
C PHE A 113 -6.29 13.92 -0.80
N ASP A 114 -5.53 13.89 -1.87
CA ASP A 114 -4.19 13.30 -1.88
C ASP A 114 -3.23 14.23 -2.61
N TYR A 115 -2.08 14.50 -2.01
CA TYR A 115 -1.05 15.30 -2.65
C TYR A 115 -0.41 14.53 -3.80
N SER A 116 -0.38 15.12 -4.97
CA SER A 116 0.33 14.54 -6.09
C SER A 116 1.83 14.52 -5.81
N GLN A 117 2.40 13.31 -5.71
CA GLN A 117 3.84 13.09 -5.60
C GLN A 117 4.51 13.87 -4.45
N GLN A 118 3.89 13.89 -3.27
CA GLN A 118 4.35 14.68 -2.13
C GLN A 118 5.82 14.41 -1.77
N GLU A 119 6.21 13.15 -1.64
CA GLU A 119 7.57 12.78 -1.23
C GLU A 119 8.64 13.21 -2.25
N PRO A 120 8.51 12.93 -3.55
CA PRO A 120 9.40 13.46 -4.57
C PRO A 120 9.50 14.99 -4.55
N ARG A 121 8.40 15.71 -4.40
CA ARG A 121 8.40 17.17 -4.32
C ARG A 121 9.19 17.70 -3.12
N ILE A 122 9.06 17.06 -1.97
CA ILE A 122 9.85 17.39 -0.77
C ILE A 122 11.34 17.14 -0.99
N VAL A 123 11.69 16.00 -1.61
CA VAL A 123 13.11 15.69 -1.93
C VAL A 123 13.70 16.75 -2.84
N VAL A 124 13.02 17.11 -3.93
CA VAL A 124 13.48 18.15 -4.87
C VAL A 124 13.59 19.50 -4.16
N HIS A 125 12.61 19.89 -3.34
CA HIS A 125 12.66 21.12 -2.55
C HIS A 125 13.95 21.23 -1.69
N TYR A 126 14.28 20.16 -0.95
CA TYR A 126 15.47 20.15 -0.13
C TYR A 126 16.75 20.09 -0.96
N ALA A 127 16.77 19.38 -2.07
CA ALA A 127 17.90 19.34 -2.98
C ALA A 127 18.24 20.74 -3.54
N ILE A 128 17.23 21.50 -3.95
CA ILE A 128 17.35 22.90 -4.38
C ILE A 128 17.89 23.76 -3.22
N LYS A 129 17.31 23.64 -2.04
CA LYS A 129 17.71 24.42 -0.86
C LYS A 129 19.17 24.16 -0.46
N LEU A 130 19.68 22.97 -0.72
CA LEU A 130 21.08 22.58 -0.49
C LEU A 130 22.00 22.91 -1.66
N GLY A 131 21.49 23.49 -2.75
CA GLY A 131 22.28 23.86 -3.93
C GLY A 131 22.91 22.66 -4.65
N LEU A 132 22.22 21.51 -4.67
CA LEU A 132 22.72 20.33 -5.36
C LEU A 132 22.69 20.53 -6.88
N PRO A 133 23.70 20.08 -7.62
CA PRO A 133 23.76 20.29 -9.07
C PRO A 133 22.63 19.56 -9.81
N GLY A 134 22.06 20.21 -10.85
CA GLY A 134 21.00 19.66 -11.68
C GLY A 134 19.59 19.82 -11.11
N THR A 135 19.44 20.61 -10.03
CA THR A 135 18.15 20.81 -9.38
C THR A 135 17.27 21.83 -10.09
N GLU A 136 17.86 22.75 -10.86
CA GLU A 136 17.13 23.77 -11.61
C GLU A 136 16.17 23.15 -12.62
N THR A 137 16.65 22.18 -13.39
CA THR A 137 15.81 21.45 -14.36
C THR A 137 14.68 20.68 -13.68
N LEU A 138 14.96 20.08 -12.51
CA LEU A 138 13.93 19.38 -11.75
C LEU A 138 12.86 20.33 -11.21
N GLN A 139 13.23 21.53 -10.78
CA GLN A 139 12.29 22.54 -10.32
C GLN A 139 11.35 22.93 -11.45
N GLU A 140 11.88 23.29 -12.63
CA GLU A 140 11.08 23.64 -13.80
C GLU A 140 10.09 22.55 -14.20
N GLU A 141 10.52 21.28 -14.10
CA GLU A 141 9.63 20.14 -14.38
C GLU A 141 8.54 19.95 -13.32
N PHE A 142 8.83 20.18 -12.04
CA PHE A 142 7.84 20.08 -10.97
C PHE A 142 6.88 21.26 -10.87
N ASP A 143 7.22 22.40 -11.45
CA ASP A 143 6.34 23.55 -11.51
C ASP A 143 5.25 23.39 -12.58
N LYS A 144 5.36 22.38 -13.44
CA LYS A 144 4.29 22.00 -14.38
C LYS A 144 3.15 21.27 -13.67
N ASP A 145 1.93 21.57 -14.01
CA ASP A 145 0.72 20.97 -13.38
C ASP A 145 0.63 19.44 -13.55
N ASP A 146 1.22 18.91 -14.63
CA ASP A 146 1.19 17.50 -15.01
C ASP A 146 2.52 16.75 -14.74
N ALA A 147 3.40 17.32 -13.94
CA ALA A 147 4.70 16.72 -13.62
C ALA A 147 4.58 15.27 -13.12
N ASP A 148 5.30 14.34 -13.77
CA ASP A 148 5.38 12.94 -13.37
C ASP A 148 6.82 12.56 -13.03
N PHE A 149 7.15 12.61 -11.74
CA PHE A 149 8.48 12.30 -11.24
C PHE A 149 8.98 10.92 -11.68
N HIS A 150 8.11 9.92 -11.73
CA HIS A 150 8.51 8.58 -12.17
C HIS A 150 8.86 8.55 -13.64
N GLN A 151 8.21 9.39 -14.47
CA GLN A 151 8.57 9.53 -15.86
C GLN A 151 9.88 10.30 -16.03
N ILE A 152 10.07 11.39 -15.28
CA ILE A 152 11.33 12.15 -15.28
C ILE A 152 12.52 11.23 -14.94
N VAL A 153 12.41 10.43 -13.86
CA VAL A 153 13.44 9.47 -13.47
C VAL A 153 13.63 8.37 -14.53
N ALA A 154 12.55 7.91 -15.14
CA ALA A 154 12.62 6.90 -16.20
C ALA A 154 13.40 7.41 -17.41
N ASP A 155 13.14 8.63 -17.84
CA ASP A 155 13.80 9.28 -18.98
C ASP A 155 15.28 9.55 -18.68
N MET A 156 15.59 10.07 -17.49
CA MET A 156 16.98 10.32 -17.07
C MET A 156 17.81 9.03 -16.97
N ALA A 157 17.23 7.95 -16.44
CA ALA A 157 17.92 6.68 -16.25
C ALA A 157 17.80 5.72 -17.46
N ASN A 158 17.07 6.11 -18.51
CA ASN A 158 16.74 5.27 -19.68
C ASN A 158 16.15 3.91 -19.29
N ILE A 159 15.15 3.94 -18.39
CA ILE A 159 14.43 2.77 -17.90
C ILE A 159 12.92 2.96 -18.10
N SER A 160 12.15 1.89 -17.95
CA SER A 160 10.69 2.03 -18.00
C SER A 160 10.15 2.77 -16.75
N ARG A 161 9.05 3.52 -16.91
CA ARG A 161 8.33 4.18 -15.79
C ARG A 161 7.99 3.21 -14.64
N LYS A 162 7.67 1.95 -14.99
CA LYS A 162 7.40 0.90 -14.00
C LYS A 162 8.63 0.57 -13.16
N GLN A 163 9.82 0.51 -13.77
CA GLN A 163 11.09 0.30 -13.07
C GLN A 163 11.43 1.51 -12.21
N ALA A 164 11.30 2.74 -12.73
CA ALA A 164 11.48 3.96 -11.96
C ALA A 164 10.61 3.99 -10.69
N LYS A 165 9.34 3.61 -10.80
CA LYS A 165 8.43 3.49 -9.65
C LYS A 165 8.86 2.45 -8.60
N THR A 166 9.70 1.50 -8.94
CA THR A 166 10.17 0.46 -8.02
C THR A 166 11.47 0.87 -7.32
N ILE A 167 12.25 1.77 -7.95
CA ILE A 167 13.52 2.29 -7.41
C ILE A 167 13.26 3.40 -6.39
N ASN A 168 12.21 4.17 -6.57
CA ASN A 168 11.73 5.22 -5.67
C ASN A 168 10.71 4.66 -4.67
#